data_6697a03b0492550de9089d2dcea12dbf
#
_entry.id   6697a03b0492550de9089d2dcea12dbf
#
_cell.length_a   1.000
_cell.length_b   1.000
_cell.length_c   1.000
_cell.angle_alpha   90.00
_cell.angle_beta   90.00
_cell.angle_gamma   90.00
#
_symmetry.space_group_name_H-M   'P 1'
#
loop_
_entity.id
_entity.type
_entity.pdbx_description
1 polymer ?
#
loop_
_entity_poly.entity_id
_entity_poly.type
_entity_poly.pdbx_seq_one_letter_code
_entity_poly.pdbx_strand_id
1 'polypeptide(L)'
;QDMATLMKGFDMTRIGRAPARFDAEDVTRLNVRILHDMPYQVAAPRLAEMGAPEGAAFWDNVKGNLTLFAGVEDILHLINGPVSPVIEADDADYIAAALEALPQGDLTERSWSEWTQNLKESTGRKGRALFMPLRQALTGQAHGPEMQHLLPLIGYDKAVARLQGKEG
;
A
#
# COMPACT_ATOMS: atom_id res chain seq x y z
N GLN A 1 -7.10 -15.58 -19.94
CA GLN A 1 -7.84 -16.50 -20.84
C GLN A 1 -8.91 -17.18 -20.02
N ASP A 2 -10.15 -17.22 -20.54
CA ASP A 2 -11.24 -17.93 -19.89
C ASP A 2 -11.13 -19.46 -20.07
N MET A 3 -11.85 -20.24 -19.26
CA MET A 3 -11.85 -21.71 -19.31
C MET A 3 -12.31 -22.25 -20.67
N ALA A 4 -13.26 -21.58 -21.35
CA ALA A 4 -13.74 -22.03 -22.65
C ALA A 4 -12.66 -21.93 -23.74
N THR A 5 -11.84 -20.89 -23.70
CA THR A 5 -10.68 -20.71 -24.58
C THR A 5 -9.59 -21.75 -24.30
N LEU A 6 -9.33 -22.05 -23.01
CA LEU A 6 -8.35 -23.08 -22.61
C LEU A 6 -8.81 -24.46 -23.08
N MET A 7 -10.09 -24.80 -22.93
CA MET A 7 -10.64 -26.09 -23.38
C MET A 7 -10.56 -26.25 -24.90
N LYS A 8 -10.81 -25.19 -25.67
CA LYS A 8 -10.70 -25.24 -27.16
C LYS A 8 -9.25 -25.42 -27.64
N GLY A 9 -8.28 -24.91 -26.87
CA GLY A 9 -6.87 -25.06 -27.22
C GLY A 9 -6.21 -26.30 -26.66
N PHE A 10 -6.94 -27.15 -25.92
CA PHE A 10 -6.40 -28.36 -25.31
C PHE A 10 -6.26 -29.48 -26.34
N ASP A 11 -5.04 -29.96 -26.53
CA ASP A 11 -4.69 -31.04 -27.44
C ASP A 11 -3.84 -32.10 -26.71
N MET A 12 -4.40 -33.26 -26.52
CA MET A 12 -3.74 -34.40 -25.84
C MET A 12 -2.45 -34.85 -26.53
N THR A 13 -2.34 -34.65 -27.83
CA THR A 13 -1.16 -35.06 -28.60
C THR A 13 0.07 -34.19 -28.31
N ARG A 14 -0.16 -32.98 -27.77
CA ARG A 14 0.88 -32.01 -27.39
C ARG A 14 1.40 -32.21 -25.98
N ILE A 15 0.84 -33.17 -25.21
CA ILE A 15 1.31 -33.49 -23.86
C ILE A 15 2.61 -34.30 -23.96
N GLY A 16 3.72 -33.68 -23.55
CA GLY A 16 5.01 -34.38 -23.46
C GLY A 16 5.01 -35.42 -22.33
N ARG A 17 5.83 -36.47 -22.49
CA ARG A 17 6.03 -37.48 -21.45
C ARG A 17 7.01 -37.05 -20.36
N ALA A 18 7.61 -35.87 -20.46
CA ALA A 18 8.50 -35.34 -19.43
C ALA A 18 7.67 -34.98 -18.17
N PRO A 19 8.18 -35.28 -16.97
CA PRO A 19 7.50 -34.88 -15.72
C PRO A 19 7.34 -33.35 -15.70
N ALA A 20 6.14 -32.90 -15.38
CA ALA A 20 5.88 -31.48 -15.20
C ALA A 20 6.72 -30.99 -13.99
N ARG A 21 7.58 -30.01 -14.21
CA ARG A 21 8.25 -29.31 -13.12
C ARG A 21 7.30 -28.24 -12.57
N PHE A 22 6.92 -28.41 -11.34
CA PHE A 22 6.18 -27.39 -10.61
C PHE A 22 7.18 -26.40 -10.01
N ASP A 23 7.09 -25.14 -10.40
CA ASP A 23 7.84 -24.06 -9.80
C ASP A 23 6.86 -23.17 -9.00
N ALA A 24 7.03 -23.14 -7.68
CA ALA A 24 6.20 -22.32 -6.80
C ALA A 24 6.33 -20.83 -7.10
N GLU A 25 7.48 -20.38 -7.59
CA GLU A 25 7.67 -18.99 -7.99
C GLU A 25 6.85 -18.61 -9.22
N ASP A 26 6.66 -19.54 -10.17
CA ASP A 26 5.81 -19.31 -11.34
C ASP A 26 4.35 -19.10 -10.93
N VAL A 27 3.87 -19.87 -9.94
CA VAL A 27 2.51 -19.69 -9.40
C VAL A 27 2.37 -18.34 -8.70
N THR A 28 3.36 -17.95 -7.91
CA THR A 28 3.38 -16.65 -7.25
C THR A 28 3.36 -15.51 -8.27
N ARG A 29 4.21 -15.59 -9.30
CA ARG A 29 4.24 -14.59 -10.40
C ARG A 29 2.92 -14.50 -11.14
N LEU A 30 2.27 -15.65 -11.39
CA LEU A 30 0.94 -15.68 -12.03
C LEU A 30 -0.12 -15.04 -11.13
N ASN A 31 -0.13 -15.37 -9.83
CA ASN A 31 -1.05 -14.79 -8.86
C ASN A 31 -0.91 -13.27 -8.77
N VAL A 32 0.31 -12.76 -8.67
CA VAL A 32 0.61 -11.32 -8.69
C VAL A 32 0.02 -10.66 -9.93
N ARG A 33 0.24 -11.23 -11.12
CA ARG A 33 -0.32 -10.69 -12.36
C ARG A 33 -1.84 -10.67 -12.36
N ILE A 34 -2.49 -11.76 -11.90
CA ILE A 34 -3.94 -11.83 -11.80
C ILE A 34 -4.48 -10.76 -10.85
N LEU A 35 -3.84 -10.53 -9.71
CA LEU A 35 -4.24 -9.50 -8.75
C LEU A 35 -4.08 -8.10 -9.33
N HIS A 36 -2.95 -7.80 -9.96
CA HIS A 36 -2.66 -6.48 -10.52
C HIS A 36 -3.62 -6.13 -11.68
N ASP A 37 -4.05 -7.13 -12.46
CA ASP A 37 -5.00 -6.96 -13.57
C ASP A 37 -6.48 -7.06 -13.12
N MET A 38 -6.75 -7.41 -11.84
CA MET A 38 -8.10 -7.67 -11.33
C MET A 38 -8.93 -6.38 -11.28
N PRO A 39 -10.10 -6.33 -11.98
CA PRO A 39 -11.01 -5.20 -11.90
C PRO A 39 -11.64 -5.09 -10.50
N TYR A 40 -11.95 -3.86 -10.06
CA TYR A 40 -12.62 -3.61 -8.79
C TYR A 40 -13.91 -4.43 -8.62
N GLN A 41 -14.74 -4.54 -9.66
CA GLN A 41 -16.00 -5.26 -9.59
C GLN A 41 -15.83 -6.74 -9.21
N VAL A 42 -14.69 -7.34 -9.53
CA VAL A 42 -14.35 -8.72 -9.15
C VAL A 42 -13.85 -8.78 -7.71
N ALA A 43 -13.09 -7.78 -7.27
CA ALA A 43 -12.53 -7.70 -5.92
C ALA A 43 -13.58 -7.23 -4.88
N ALA A 44 -14.55 -6.40 -5.28
CA ALA A 44 -15.45 -5.66 -4.40
C ALA A 44 -16.19 -6.52 -3.36
N PRO A 45 -16.80 -7.69 -3.69
CA PRO A 45 -17.49 -8.49 -2.67
C PRO A 45 -16.55 -8.92 -1.54
N ARG A 46 -15.34 -9.34 -1.90
CA ARG A 46 -14.35 -9.79 -0.92
C ARG A 46 -13.73 -8.63 -0.13
N LEU A 47 -13.54 -7.47 -0.77
CA LEU A 47 -13.12 -6.25 -0.08
C LEU A 47 -14.14 -5.79 0.96
N ALA A 48 -15.43 -5.87 0.63
CA ALA A 48 -16.51 -5.53 1.56
C ALA A 48 -16.55 -6.46 2.77
N GLU A 49 -16.35 -7.78 2.59
CA GLU A 49 -16.22 -8.74 3.68
C GLU A 49 -15.05 -8.41 4.63
N MET A 50 -13.98 -7.83 4.11
CA MET A 50 -12.81 -7.41 4.88
C MET A 50 -12.95 -6.02 5.51
N GLY A 51 -14.06 -5.31 5.27
CA GLY A 51 -14.28 -3.94 5.75
C GLY A 51 -13.41 -2.88 5.07
N ALA A 52 -12.97 -3.15 3.83
CA ALA A 52 -12.20 -2.18 3.07
C ALA A 52 -13.05 -0.96 2.67
N PRO A 53 -12.43 0.23 2.47
CA PRO A 53 -13.12 1.38 1.93
C PRO A 53 -13.82 1.08 0.59
N GLU A 54 -15.04 1.58 0.44
CA GLU A 54 -15.80 1.41 -0.79
C GLU A 54 -15.18 2.19 -1.96
N GLY A 55 -15.34 1.66 -3.17
CA GLY A 55 -14.92 2.31 -4.41
C GLY A 55 -13.63 1.76 -5.01
N ALA A 56 -13.51 1.98 -6.31
CA ALA A 56 -12.38 1.47 -7.08
C ALA A 56 -11.03 2.08 -6.68
N ALA A 57 -11.04 3.32 -6.19
CA ALA A 57 -9.82 4.06 -5.85
C ALA A 57 -8.94 3.33 -4.83
N PHE A 58 -9.54 2.77 -3.75
CA PHE A 58 -8.80 1.99 -2.77
C PHE A 58 -8.12 0.78 -3.44
N TRP A 59 -8.90 -0.03 -4.19
CA TRP A 59 -8.38 -1.22 -4.85
C TRP A 59 -7.27 -0.90 -5.86
N ASP A 60 -7.49 0.08 -6.72
CA ASP A 60 -6.52 0.46 -7.75
C ASP A 60 -5.20 0.98 -7.16
N ASN A 61 -5.25 1.62 -5.99
CA ASN A 61 -4.06 2.11 -5.28
C ASN A 61 -3.29 1.02 -4.53
N VAL A 62 -3.95 -0.08 -4.11
CA VAL A 62 -3.30 -1.10 -3.29
C VAL A 62 -2.93 -2.36 -4.06
N LYS A 63 -3.69 -2.76 -5.09
CA LYS A 63 -3.52 -4.03 -5.82
C LYS A 63 -2.10 -4.24 -6.35
N GLY A 64 -1.43 -3.16 -6.80
CA GLY A 64 -0.05 -3.20 -7.30
C GLY A 64 1.02 -3.54 -6.26
N ASN A 65 0.67 -3.53 -4.97
CA ASN A 65 1.55 -3.89 -3.86
C ASN A 65 1.26 -5.31 -3.32
N LEU A 66 0.23 -5.97 -3.84
CA LEU A 66 -0.22 -7.27 -3.34
C LEU A 66 0.47 -8.44 -4.07
N THR A 67 0.92 -9.40 -3.30
CA THR A 67 1.31 -10.74 -3.80
C THR A 67 0.19 -11.76 -3.60
N LEU A 68 -0.58 -11.60 -2.54
CA LEU A 68 -1.78 -12.37 -2.22
C LEU A 68 -2.93 -11.40 -1.91
N PHE A 69 -4.17 -11.82 -2.18
CA PHE A 69 -5.35 -10.99 -1.85
C PHE A 69 -5.47 -10.73 -0.34
N ALA A 70 -5.06 -11.69 0.49
CA ALA A 70 -5.03 -11.54 1.95
C ALA A 70 -4.15 -10.37 2.42
N GLY A 71 -3.16 -9.94 1.65
CA GLY A 71 -2.34 -8.76 1.97
C GLY A 71 -3.12 -7.44 2.07
N VAL A 72 -4.40 -7.43 1.65
CA VAL A 72 -5.32 -6.32 1.93
C VAL A 72 -5.51 -6.12 3.43
N GLU A 73 -5.51 -7.19 4.24
CA GLU A 73 -5.63 -7.10 5.70
C GLU A 73 -4.50 -6.29 6.32
N ASP A 74 -3.27 -6.48 5.84
CA ASP A 74 -2.11 -5.72 6.32
C ASP A 74 -2.27 -4.22 6.03
N ILE A 75 -2.81 -3.89 4.84
CA ILE A 75 -3.05 -2.49 4.46
C ILE A 75 -4.18 -1.89 5.30
N LEU A 76 -5.27 -2.65 5.54
CA LEU A 76 -6.35 -2.22 6.43
C LEU A 76 -5.86 -2.03 7.86
N HIS A 77 -4.94 -2.87 8.31
CA HIS A 77 -4.29 -2.70 9.61
C HIS A 77 -3.46 -1.42 9.67
N LEU A 78 -2.72 -1.08 8.61
CA LEU A 78 -1.99 0.20 8.53
C LEU A 78 -2.93 1.42 8.60
N ILE A 79 -4.15 1.31 8.05
CA ILE A 79 -5.13 2.40 8.05
C ILE A 79 -5.86 2.50 9.40
N ASN A 80 -6.31 1.37 9.93
CA ASN A 80 -7.29 1.32 11.02
C ASN A 80 -6.69 0.87 12.36
N GLY A 81 -5.66 0.06 12.31
CA GLY A 81 -5.10 -0.58 13.49
C GLY A 81 -4.03 0.26 14.20
N PRO A 82 -3.61 -0.20 15.39
CA PRO A 82 -2.44 0.36 16.03
C PRO A 82 -1.20 0.05 15.20
N VAL A 83 -0.40 1.08 14.96
CA VAL A 83 0.88 0.98 14.25
C VAL A 83 1.97 1.47 15.18
N SER A 84 3.04 0.71 15.32
CA SER A 84 4.23 1.15 16.06
C SER A 84 5.09 2.03 15.14
N PRO A 85 5.13 3.36 15.36
CA PRO A 85 5.95 4.26 14.55
C PRO A 85 7.43 3.94 14.69
N VAL A 86 8.17 4.05 13.59
CA VAL A 86 9.64 3.98 13.60
C VAL A 86 10.19 5.38 13.35
N ILE A 87 10.79 5.97 14.36
CA ILE A 87 11.42 7.29 14.32
C ILE A 87 12.87 7.13 14.77
N GLU A 88 13.79 7.22 13.82
CA GLU A 88 15.21 7.17 14.12
C GLU A 88 15.65 8.44 14.87
N ALA A 89 16.64 8.31 15.77
CA ALA A 89 17.11 9.43 16.58
C ALA A 89 17.57 10.63 15.73
N ASP A 90 18.23 10.36 14.60
CA ASP A 90 18.72 11.38 13.66
C ASP A 90 17.59 12.09 12.89
N ASP A 91 16.38 11.53 12.90
CA ASP A 91 15.21 12.09 12.23
C ASP A 91 14.23 12.75 13.20
N ALA A 92 14.48 12.74 14.51
CA ALA A 92 13.55 13.24 15.53
C ALA A 92 13.17 14.73 15.29
N ASP A 93 14.14 15.59 15.05
CA ASP A 93 13.90 17.03 14.79
C ASP A 93 13.10 17.22 13.47
N TYR A 94 13.39 16.38 12.46
CA TYR A 94 12.66 16.41 11.20
C TYR A 94 11.21 15.98 11.38
N ILE A 95 10.94 14.93 12.13
CA ILE A 95 9.58 14.46 12.42
C ILE A 95 8.83 15.48 13.28
N ALA A 96 9.48 16.17 14.22
CA ALA A 96 8.87 17.27 14.96
C ALA A 96 8.47 18.42 14.03
N ALA A 97 9.33 18.85 13.12
CA ALA A 97 8.99 19.85 12.10
C ALA A 97 7.88 19.37 11.16
N ALA A 98 7.86 18.08 10.82
CA ALA A 98 6.81 17.49 10.01
C ALA A 98 5.45 17.50 10.71
N LEU A 99 5.41 17.24 12.01
CA LEU A 99 4.20 17.34 12.82
C LEU A 99 3.64 18.78 12.83
N GLU A 100 4.51 19.78 13.04
CA GLU A 100 4.10 21.20 13.03
C GLU A 100 3.57 21.65 11.67
N ALA A 101 4.14 21.13 10.58
CA ALA A 101 3.76 21.48 9.21
C ALA A 101 2.60 20.64 8.65
N LEU A 102 2.09 19.65 9.39
CA LEU A 102 1.01 18.78 8.91
C LEU A 102 -0.27 19.62 8.66
N PRO A 103 -0.86 19.55 7.46
CA PRO A 103 -2.12 20.26 7.17
C PRO A 103 -3.22 19.83 8.14
N GLN A 104 -3.91 20.83 8.73
CA GLN A 104 -4.99 20.57 9.67
C GLN A 104 -6.30 20.22 8.96
N GLY A 105 -7.12 19.39 9.59
CA GLY A 105 -8.43 18.99 9.09
C GLY A 105 -8.39 17.75 8.21
N ASP A 106 -9.34 17.64 7.28
CA ASP A 106 -9.46 16.48 6.41
C ASP A 106 -8.29 16.40 5.43
N LEU A 107 -7.52 15.32 5.55
CA LEU A 107 -6.40 15.04 4.66
C LEU A 107 -6.90 14.51 3.32
N THR A 108 -6.35 15.02 2.24
CA THR A 108 -6.63 14.61 0.86
C THR A 108 -5.36 14.11 0.18
N GLU A 109 -5.46 13.59 -1.04
CA GLU A 109 -4.29 13.20 -1.82
C GLU A 109 -3.33 14.37 -2.08
N ARG A 110 -3.86 15.61 -2.17
CA ARG A 110 -3.05 16.83 -2.31
C ARG A 110 -2.27 17.16 -1.04
N SER A 111 -2.82 16.82 0.13
CA SER A 111 -2.19 17.11 1.42
C SER A 111 -0.79 16.53 1.52
N TRP A 112 -0.56 15.32 0.99
CA TRP A 112 0.77 14.71 0.95
C TRP A 112 1.76 15.54 0.13
N SER A 113 1.38 15.96 -1.06
CA SER A 113 2.25 16.73 -1.95
C SER A 113 2.57 18.12 -1.40
N GLU A 114 1.57 18.82 -0.88
CA GLU A 114 1.71 20.15 -0.28
C GLU A 114 2.58 20.09 0.98
N TRP A 115 2.32 19.14 1.85
CA TRP A 115 3.08 18.92 3.09
C TRP A 115 4.55 18.60 2.80
N THR A 116 4.81 17.66 1.92
CA THR A 116 6.20 17.28 1.59
C THR A 116 6.94 18.37 0.82
N GLN A 117 6.26 19.19 0.02
CA GLN A 117 6.87 20.36 -0.63
C GLN A 117 7.28 21.40 0.42
N ASN A 118 6.41 21.73 1.40
CA ASN A 118 6.73 22.62 2.49
C ASN A 118 7.92 22.14 3.31
N LEU A 119 7.95 20.84 3.63
CA LEU A 119 9.08 20.22 4.35
C LEU A 119 10.38 20.27 3.54
N LYS A 120 10.32 20.05 2.24
CA LYS A 120 11.48 20.16 1.36
C LYS A 120 12.06 21.59 1.36
N GLU A 121 11.19 22.59 1.35
CA GLU A 121 11.60 24.01 1.36
C GLU A 121 12.15 24.45 2.71
N SER A 122 11.53 24.04 3.80
CA SER A 122 11.93 24.43 5.16
C SER A 122 13.16 23.68 5.67
N THR A 123 13.30 22.39 5.34
CA THR A 123 14.39 21.55 5.87
C THR A 123 15.53 21.29 4.89
N GLY A 124 15.34 21.58 3.61
CA GLY A 124 16.28 21.27 2.53
C GLY A 124 16.41 19.77 2.20
N ARG A 125 15.70 18.88 2.91
CA ARG A 125 15.73 17.44 2.64
C ARG A 125 15.13 17.09 1.28
N LYS A 126 15.63 16.01 0.65
CA LYS A 126 15.21 15.57 -0.69
C LYS A 126 15.23 14.05 -0.81
N GLY A 127 14.43 13.52 -1.76
CA GLY A 127 14.42 12.10 -2.08
C GLY A 127 14.17 11.22 -0.86
N ARG A 128 14.98 10.18 -0.67
CA ARG A 128 14.79 9.22 0.41
C ARG A 128 14.83 9.88 1.81
N ALA A 129 15.71 10.83 2.03
CA ALA A 129 15.85 11.52 3.32
C ALA A 129 14.63 12.40 3.67
N LEU A 130 13.80 12.79 2.68
CA LEU A 130 12.54 13.48 2.88
C LEU A 130 11.40 12.49 3.16
N PHE A 131 11.25 11.44 2.34
CA PHE A 131 10.05 10.61 2.33
C PHE A 131 10.12 9.41 3.27
N MET A 132 11.31 8.81 3.47
CA MET A 132 11.42 7.58 4.26
C MET A 132 11.09 7.77 5.74
N PRO A 133 11.59 8.82 6.43
CA PRO A 133 11.25 9.05 7.83
C PRO A 133 9.75 9.27 8.04
N LEU A 134 9.08 10.00 7.13
CA LEU A 134 7.63 10.21 7.19
C LEU A 134 6.87 8.89 7.03
N ARG A 135 7.26 8.07 6.06
CA ARG A 135 6.66 6.75 5.86
C ARG A 135 6.82 5.87 7.09
N GLN A 136 8.03 5.77 7.63
CA GLN A 136 8.33 4.94 8.79
C GLN A 136 7.59 5.43 10.05
N ALA A 137 7.51 6.72 10.26
CA ALA A 137 6.74 7.30 11.36
C ALA A 137 5.23 7.02 11.21
N LEU A 138 4.68 7.10 10.00
CA LEU A 138 3.25 6.93 9.74
C LEU A 138 2.80 5.46 9.62
N THR A 139 3.69 4.55 9.21
CA THR A 139 3.33 3.17 8.89
C THR A 139 4.16 2.10 9.60
N GLY A 140 5.26 2.48 10.26
CA GLY A 140 6.24 1.54 10.78
C GLY A 140 7.03 0.78 9.72
N GLN A 141 6.81 1.07 8.42
CA GLN A 141 7.32 0.27 7.31
C GLN A 141 8.15 1.10 6.32
N ALA A 142 9.16 0.46 5.70
CA ALA A 142 9.98 1.08 4.67
C ALA A 142 9.36 0.97 3.25
N HIS A 143 8.39 0.08 3.07
CA HIS A 143 7.75 -0.24 1.78
C HIS A 143 6.23 -0.31 1.93
N GLY A 144 5.50 -0.26 0.82
CA GLY A 144 4.04 -0.36 0.79
C GLY A 144 3.40 0.60 -0.22
N PRO A 145 2.08 0.75 -0.20
CA PRO A 145 1.35 1.64 -1.09
C PRO A 145 1.82 3.10 -1.00
N GLU A 146 1.52 3.89 -2.01
CA GLU A 146 1.93 5.30 -2.06
C GLU A 146 1.29 6.11 -0.92
N MET A 147 2.12 6.93 -0.25
CA MET A 147 1.68 7.70 0.91
C MET A 147 0.61 8.74 0.59
N GLN A 148 0.59 9.27 -0.64
CA GLN A 148 -0.46 10.20 -1.08
C GLN A 148 -1.86 9.58 -1.00
N HIS A 149 -1.99 8.26 -1.17
CA HIS A 149 -3.24 7.53 -1.09
C HIS A 149 -3.51 6.98 0.32
N LEU A 150 -2.44 6.67 1.09
CA LEU A 150 -2.58 6.18 2.46
C LEU A 150 -2.88 7.29 3.47
N LEU A 151 -2.26 8.46 3.34
CA LEU A 151 -2.40 9.53 4.31
C LEU A 151 -3.86 9.97 4.53
N PRO A 152 -4.68 10.16 3.49
CA PRO A 152 -6.11 10.47 3.67
C PRO A 152 -6.88 9.36 4.40
N LEU A 153 -6.51 8.10 4.18
CA LEU A 153 -7.17 6.95 4.81
C LEU A 153 -6.75 6.78 6.28
N ILE A 154 -5.50 7.09 6.62
CA ILE A 154 -5.00 7.13 8.01
C ILE A 154 -5.75 8.23 8.77
N GLY A 155 -5.91 9.41 8.17
CA GLY A 155 -6.58 10.56 8.76
C GLY A 155 -5.67 11.37 9.69
N TYR A 156 -6.12 12.59 10.01
CA TYR A 156 -5.33 13.59 10.74
C TYR A 156 -4.95 13.11 12.17
N ASP A 157 -5.91 12.64 12.95
CA ASP A 157 -5.68 12.31 14.35
C ASP A 157 -4.66 11.18 14.53
N LYS A 158 -4.76 10.12 13.70
CA LYS A 158 -3.79 9.03 13.71
C LYS A 158 -2.44 9.47 13.19
N ALA A 159 -2.39 10.30 12.14
CA ALA A 159 -1.13 10.83 11.63
C ALA A 159 -0.40 11.65 12.70
N VAL A 160 -1.12 12.50 13.46
CA VAL A 160 -0.57 13.26 14.60
C VAL A 160 -0.03 12.30 15.67
N ALA A 161 -0.82 11.31 16.10
CA ALA A 161 -0.38 10.35 17.13
C ALA A 161 0.90 9.62 16.70
N ARG A 162 0.93 9.13 15.45
CA ARG A 162 2.07 8.39 14.90
C ARG A 162 3.32 9.25 14.76
N LEU A 163 3.20 10.51 14.31
CA LEU A 163 4.32 11.46 14.28
C LEU A 163 4.84 11.83 15.68
N GLN A 164 4.01 11.70 16.73
CA GLN A 164 4.42 11.80 18.13
C GLN A 164 5.06 10.52 18.69
N GLY A 165 5.24 9.49 17.88
CA GLY A 165 5.77 8.20 18.33
C GLY A 165 4.76 7.35 19.10
N LYS A 166 3.47 7.66 19.04
CA LYS A 166 2.40 6.90 19.68
C LYS A 166 1.74 5.95 18.69
N GLU A 167 1.28 4.81 19.19
CA GLU A 167 0.39 3.97 18.41
C GLU A 167 -0.91 4.73 18.09
N GLY A 168 -1.29 4.76 16.82
CA GLY A 168 -2.44 5.52 16.33
C GLY A 168 -3.30 4.73 15.35
#